data_44040886aeb7395772665e9987450a8e
#
_entry.id   44040886aeb7395772665e9987450a8e
#
_cell.length_a   1.000
_cell.length_b   1.000
_cell.length_c   1.000
_cell.angle_alpha   90.00
_cell.angle_beta   90.00
_cell.angle_gamma   90.00
#
_symmetry.space_group_name_H-M   'P 1'
#
loop_
_entity.id
_entity.type
_entity.pdbx_description
1 polymer ?
#
loop_
_entity_poly.entity_id
_entity_poly.type
_entity_poly.pdbx_seq_one_letter_code
_entity_poly.pdbx_strand_id
1 'polypeptide(L)'
;MATKRAYVQVNGLKKHYGDGDARLTVLDGIDTSINRGEICVMLGPSGSGKSTFLNLIGGLEDADGGSIMVDGCDLTVLKPADLGEYRRRELGFVFQFYNLVPDLTIKENIEVTAHLSKNPLNVDDLLRSLGLYEHRNKFPRQVSGGQQQRCAIGRALVKNPGLLLCDEPTGALDYKTSKEILQLMEDVNRTYGCTIIIVTHNAAIARMANRVLRLRDGHIVEDELNESPVAAAELDW
;
A
#
# COMPACT_ATOMS: atom_id res chain seq x y z
N MET A 1 6.65 20.88 -20.78
CA MET A 1 6.05 20.09 -19.67
C MET A 1 7.17 19.28 -19.06
N ALA A 2 7.51 19.47 -17.78
CA ALA A 2 8.51 18.62 -17.13
C ALA A 2 7.94 17.20 -17.05
N THR A 3 8.63 16.24 -17.65
CA THR A 3 8.31 14.82 -17.53
C THR A 3 8.33 14.49 -16.04
N LYS A 4 7.18 14.20 -15.43
CA LYS A 4 7.11 13.69 -14.06
C LYS A 4 7.95 12.41 -14.02
N ARG A 5 9.04 12.44 -13.25
CA ARG A 5 9.90 11.26 -13.06
C ARG A 5 9.08 10.18 -12.34
N ALA A 6 9.05 8.98 -12.91
CA ALA A 6 8.40 7.84 -12.26
C ALA A 6 9.01 7.61 -10.87
N TYR A 7 8.15 7.42 -9.88
CA TYR A 7 8.54 7.15 -8.50
C TYR A 7 8.78 5.65 -8.27
N VAL A 8 7.89 4.82 -8.81
CA VAL A 8 8.07 3.37 -8.89
C VAL A 8 8.21 3.00 -10.35
N GLN A 9 9.27 2.25 -10.71
CA GLN A 9 9.46 1.66 -12.03
C GLN A 9 9.72 0.18 -11.87
N VAL A 10 9.00 -0.63 -12.63
CA VAL A 10 9.14 -2.08 -12.67
C VAL A 10 9.40 -2.49 -14.10
N ASN A 11 10.48 -3.25 -14.35
CA ASN A 11 10.84 -3.68 -15.69
C ASN A 11 11.10 -5.19 -15.71
N GLY A 12 10.32 -5.91 -16.53
CA GLY A 12 10.47 -7.34 -16.77
C GLY A 12 10.41 -8.19 -15.50
N LEU A 13 9.66 -7.75 -14.46
CA LEU A 13 9.65 -8.39 -13.15
C LEU A 13 9.10 -9.79 -13.21
N LYS A 14 9.83 -10.75 -12.61
CA LYS A 14 9.45 -12.16 -12.55
C LYS A 14 9.49 -12.68 -11.13
N LYS A 15 8.52 -13.55 -10.82
CA LYS A 15 8.46 -14.29 -9.56
C LYS A 15 7.93 -15.69 -9.74
N HIS A 16 8.64 -16.64 -9.15
CA HIS A 16 8.28 -18.05 -9.15
C HIS A 16 8.27 -18.56 -7.71
N TYR A 17 7.47 -19.59 -7.43
CA TYR A 17 7.50 -20.34 -6.19
C TYR A 17 7.68 -21.84 -6.49
N GLY A 18 8.28 -22.58 -5.56
CA GLY A 18 8.60 -23.99 -5.71
C GLY A 18 9.79 -24.25 -6.63
N ASP A 19 10.23 -25.50 -6.66
CA ASP A 19 11.40 -25.96 -7.43
C ASP A 19 11.01 -27.10 -8.39
N GLY A 20 11.80 -27.28 -9.46
CA GLY A 20 11.63 -28.36 -10.44
C GLY A 20 10.26 -28.38 -11.07
N ASP A 21 9.62 -29.57 -11.07
CA ASP A 21 8.29 -29.78 -11.68
C ASP A 21 7.13 -29.08 -10.92
N ALA A 22 7.36 -28.65 -9.66
CA ALA A 22 6.40 -27.92 -8.86
C ALA A 22 6.54 -26.40 -8.98
N ARG A 23 7.37 -25.90 -9.89
CA ARG A 23 7.59 -24.47 -10.10
C ARG A 23 6.33 -23.79 -10.63
N LEU A 24 5.81 -22.85 -9.84
CA LEU A 24 4.67 -22.01 -10.20
C LEU A 24 5.15 -20.59 -10.54
N THR A 25 4.93 -20.14 -11.77
CA THR A 25 5.16 -18.75 -12.17
C THR A 25 3.98 -17.91 -11.72
N VAL A 26 4.24 -16.92 -10.85
CA VAL A 26 3.21 -16.03 -10.29
C VAL A 26 3.25 -14.66 -10.97
N LEU A 27 4.43 -14.15 -11.32
CA LEU A 27 4.61 -12.95 -12.13
C LEU A 27 5.58 -13.27 -13.26
N ASP A 28 5.24 -12.85 -14.48
CA ASP A 28 6.05 -13.12 -15.67
C ASP A 28 6.16 -11.90 -16.59
N GLY A 29 7.23 -11.13 -16.40
CA GLY A 29 7.54 -9.99 -17.24
C GLY A 29 6.63 -8.78 -17.00
N ILE A 30 6.45 -8.38 -15.73
CA ILE A 30 5.69 -7.18 -15.39
C ILE A 30 6.49 -5.93 -15.72
N ASP A 31 5.89 -5.07 -16.53
CA ASP A 31 6.38 -3.72 -16.83
C ASP A 31 5.32 -2.70 -16.43
N THR A 32 5.68 -1.73 -15.58
CA THR A 32 4.81 -0.59 -15.21
C THR A 32 5.60 0.56 -14.59
N SER A 33 4.98 1.74 -14.55
CA SER A 33 5.55 2.91 -13.88
C SER A 33 4.48 3.71 -13.16
N ILE A 34 4.73 4.13 -11.92
CA ILE A 34 3.81 4.92 -11.09
C ILE A 34 4.52 6.22 -10.70
N ASN A 35 3.85 7.36 -10.89
CA ASN A 35 4.43 8.65 -10.56
C ASN A 35 4.31 8.96 -9.07
N ARG A 36 5.16 9.86 -8.57
CA ARG A 36 5.08 10.33 -7.18
C ARG A 36 3.73 11.01 -6.91
N GLY A 37 3.11 10.65 -5.80
CA GLY A 37 1.83 11.21 -5.36
C GLY A 37 0.61 10.67 -6.12
N GLU A 38 0.76 9.65 -6.99
CA GLU A 38 -0.38 8.95 -7.60
C GLU A 38 -1.02 7.96 -6.61
N ILE A 39 -2.34 7.82 -6.71
CA ILE A 39 -3.07 6.67 -6.22
C ILE A 39 -3.17 5.69 -7.38
N CYS A 40 -2.52 4.54 -7.25
CA CYS A 40 -2.57 3.44 -8.21
C CYS A 40 -3.42 2.30 -7.64
N VAL A 41 -4.38 1.80 -8.41
CA VAL A 41 -5.18 0.62 -8.04
C VAL A 41 -4.83 -0.52 -8.96
N MET A 42 -4.37 -1.65 -8.37
CA MET A 42 -4.15 -2.90 -9.10
C MET A 42 -5.32 -3.85 -8.86
N LEU A 43 -6.05 -4.14 -9.92
CA LEU A 43 -7.16 -5.08 -9.95
C LEU A 43 -6.72 -6.46 -10.43
N GLY A 44 -7.39 -7.48 -9.97
CA GLY A 44 -7.23 -8.85 -10.48
C GLY A 44 -7.96 -9.87 -9.62
N PRO A 45 -8.22 -11.07 -10.14
CA PRO A 45 -8.84 -12.14 -9.36
C PRO A 45 -7.94 -12.61 -8.20
N SER A 46 -8.49 -13.38 -7.28
CA SER A 46 -7.69 -14.03 -6.23
C SER A 46 -6.64 -14.95 -6.88
N GLY A 47 -5.42 -14.93 -6.33
CA GLY A 47 -4.31 -15.74 -6.86
C GLY A 47 -3.61 -15.16 -8.11
N SER A 48 -3.99 -14.00 -8.64
CA SER A 48 -3.35 -13.42 -9.83
C SER A 48 -1.94 -12.84 -9.59
N GLY A 49 -1.44 -12.82 -8.34
CA GLY A 49 -0.10 -12.30 -8.01
C GLY A 49 -0.07 -10.89 -7.40
N LYS A 50 -1.22 -10.26 -7.09
CA LYS A 50 -1.29 -8.88 -6.56
C LYS A 50 -0.49 -8.68 -5.26
N SER A 51 -0.71 -9.54 -4.25
CA SER A 51 0.02 -9.45 -2.97
C SER A 51 1.50 -9.76 -3.15
N THR A 52 1.85 -10.69 -4.07
CA THR A 52 3.24 -10.95 -4.46
C THR A 52 3.88 -9.69 -5.06
N PHE A 53 3.19 -8.99 -5.95
CA PHE A 53 3.67 -7.73 -6.52
C PHE A 53 3.92 -6.67 -5.44
N LEU A 54 2.99 -6.52 -4.47
CA LEU A 54 3.19 -5.61 -3.33
C LEU A 54 4.40 -6.02 -2.47
N ASN A 55 4.56 -7.32 -2.19
CA ASN A 55 5.66 -7.82 -1.38
C ASN A 55 7.02 -7.54 -2.03
N LEU A 56 7.11 -7.70 -3.36
CA LEU A 56 8.32 -7.40 -4.12
C LEU A 56 8.67 -5.90 -4.09
N ILE A 57 7.69 -5.02 -4.33
CA ILE A 57 7.88 -3.56 -4.22
C ILE A 57 8.17 -3.16 -2.77
N GLY A 58 7.60 -3.86 -1.80
CA GLY A 58 7.88 -3.67 -0.38
C GLY A 58 9.26 -4.16 0.07
N GLY A 59 10.01 -4.85 -0.81
CA GLY A 59 11.27 -5.50 -0.44
C GLY A 59 11.09 -6.54 0.68
N LEU A 60 9.91 -7.20 0.72
CA LEU A 60 9.61 -8.29 1.64
C LEU A 60 9.96 -9.65 1.03
N GLU A 61 10.04 -9.71 -0.29
CA GLU A 61 10.45 -10.87 -1.07
C GLU A 61 11.45 -10.45 -2.14
N ASP A 62 12.29 -11.40 -2.57
CA ASP A 62 13.25 -11.18 -3.65
C ASP A 62 12.61 -11.51 -5.01
N ALA A 63 12.95 -10.72 -6.05
CA ALA A 63 12.56 -10.99 -7.41
C ALA A 63 13.45 -12.09 -8.03
N ASP A 64 12.87 -12.94 -8.90
CA ASP A 64 13.64 -13.94 -9.64
C ASP A 64 14.16 -13.41 -10.99
N GLY A 65 13.72 -12.21 -11.39
CA GLY A 65 14.17 -11.52 -12.58
C GLY A 65 13.57 -10.15 -12.74
N GLY A 66 14.15 -9.34 -13.62
CA GLY A 66 13.73 -7.96 -13.83
C GLY A 66 14.33 -7.00 -12.81
N SER A 67 13.76 -5.79 -12.71
CA SER A 67 14.20 -4.75 -11.76
C SER A 67 13.03 -3.97 -11.17
N ILE A 68 13.23 -3.46 -9.95
CA ILE A 68 12.29 -2.61 -9.23
C ILE A 68 13.03 -1.37 -8.73
N MET A 69 12.67 -0.22 -9.28
CA MET A 69 13.22 1.08 -8.87
C MET A 69 12.17 1.83 -8.05
N VAL A 70 12.53 2.29 -6.85
CA VAL A 70 11.70 3.18 -6.04
C VAL A 70 12.52 4.42 -5.65
N ASP A 71 12.05 5.59 -6.03
CA ASP A 71 12.76 6.87 -5.86
C ASP A 71 14.23 6.86 -6.34
N GLY A 72 14.47 6.13 -7.43
CA GLY A 72 15.81 5.98 -8.01
C GLY A 72 16.71 4.95 -7.32
N CYS A 73 16.19 4.20 -6.35
CA CYS A 73 16.87 3.10 -5.68
C CYS A 73 16.43 1.76 -6.29
N ASP A 74 17.36 0.97 -6.79
CA ASP A 74 17.08 -0.38 -7.32
C ASP A 74 17.03 -1.38 -6.17
N LEU A 75 15.82 -1.88 -5.86
CA LEU A 75 15.61 -2.84 -4.76
C LEU A 75 16.20 -4.21 -5.05
N THR A 76 16.32 -4.60 -6.32
CA THR A 76 16.72 -5.96 -6.73
C THR A 76 18.20 -6.25 -6.49
N VAL A 77 19.01 -5.21 -6.30
CA VAL A 77 20.44 -5.33 -6.01
C VAL A 77 20.81 -5.01 -4.56
N LEU A 78 19.83 -4.63 -3.74
CA LEU A 78 20.05 -4.31 -2.33
C LEU A 78 20.31 -5.57 -1.49
N LYS A 79 21.18 -5.42 -0.49
CA LYS A 79 21.38 -6.45 0.54
C LYS A 79 20.23 -6.40 1.56
N PRO A 80 19.98 -7.47 2.33
CA PRO A 80 18.91 -7.51 3.34
C PRO A 80 18.93 -6.34 4.34
N ALA A 81 20.10 -5.87 4.74
CA ALA A 81 20.25 -4.72 5.64
C ALA A 81 19.76 -3.41 4.99
N ASP A 82 20.08 -3.20 3.70
CA ASP A 82 19.71 -2.02 2.94
C ASP A 82 18.21 -2.03 2.59
N LEU A 83 17.64 -3.21 2.32
CA LEU A 83 16.18 -3.41 2.22
C LEU A 83 15.47 -3.06 3.55
N GLY A 84 16.10 -3.38 4.69
CA GLY A 84 15.63 -2.96 6.01
C GLY A 84 15.56 -1.44 6.15
N GLU A 85 16.59 -0.72 5.67
CA GLU A 85 16.62 0.75 5.67
C GLU A 85 15.58 1.35 4.71
N TYR A 86 15.44 0.78 3.51
CA TYR A 86 14.40 1.14 2.55
C TYR A 86 13.00 1.04 3.21
N ARG A 87 12.65 -0.09 3.84
CA ARG A 87 11.36 -0.26 4.50
C ARG A 87 11.14 0.71 5.66
N ARG A 88 12.19 1.05 6.40
CA ARG A 88 12.10 2.05 7.48
C ARG A 88 11.78 3.43 6.94
N ARG A 89 12.46 3.85 5.89
CA ARG A 89 12.44 5.22 5.38
C ARG A 89 11.28 5.49 4.43
N GLU A 90 11.07 4.59 3.45
CA GLU A 90 10.19 4.86 2.31
C GLU A 90 8.84 4.19 2.41
N LEU A 91 8.69 3.11 3.19
CA LEU A 91 7.55 2.22 3.05
C LEU A 91 6.61 2.28 4.24
N GLY A 92 5.31 2.54 4.01
CA GLY A 92 4.20 2.14 4.87
C GLY A 92 3.49 0.91 4.29
N PHE A 93 3.05 -0.02 5.13
CA PHE A 93 2.29 -1.19 4.69
C PHE A 93 0.99 -1.33 5.48
N VAL A 94 -0.13 -1.48 4.76
CA VAL A 94 -1.48 -1.69 5.31
C VAL A 94 -1.97 -3.06 4.84
N PHE A 95 -2.26 -3.94 5.78
CA PHE A 95 -2.71 -5.31 5.52
C PHE A 95 -4.23 -5.43 5.64
N GLN A 96 -4.81 -6.43 5.01
CA GLN A 96 -6.23 -6.75 5.04
C GLN A 96 -6.76 -7.00 6.47
N PHE A 97 -5.99 -7.68 7.32
CA PHE A 97 -6.37 -8.06 8.69
C PHE A 97 -5.73 -7.18 9.78
N TYR A 98 -5.51 -5.89 9.48
CA TYR A 98 -5.01 -4.86 10.39
C TYR A 98 -3.63 -5.14 11.00
N ASN A 99 -3.34 -6.37 11.42
CA ASN A 99 -2.10 -6.83 12.07
C ASN A 99 -1.66 -5.94 13.25
N LEU A 100 -2.63 -5.47 14.04
CA LEU A 100 -2.35 -4.68 15.25
C LEU A 100 -1.81 -5.60 16.34
N VAL A 101 -0.92 -5.04 17.18
CA VAL A 101 -0.44 -5.72 18.38
C VAL A 101 -1.56 -5.66 19.42
N PRO A 102 -2.14 -6.81 19.86
CA PRO A 102 -3.37 -6.84 20.66
C PRO A 102 -3.18 -6.26 22.06
N ASP A 103 -1.96 -6.32 22.61
CA ASP A 103 -1.61 -5.86 23.94
C ASP A 103 -1.10 -4.41 23.99
N LEU A 104 -1.09 -3.72 22.85
CA LEU A 104 -0.83 -2.30 22.74
C LEU A 104 -2.13 -1.53 22.51
N THR A 105 -2.25 -0.35 23.08
CA THR A 105 -3.34 0.60 22.83
C THR A 105 -3.30 1.08 21.37
N ILE A 106 -4.34 1.76 20.93
CA ILE A 106 -4.39 2.39 19.60
C ILE A 106 -3.22 3.36 19.40
N LYS A 107 -2.92 4.19 20.41
CA LYS A 107 -1.79 5.11 20.36
C LYS A 107 -0.45 4.36 20.28
N GLU A 108 -0.22 3.40 21.14
CA GLU A 108 1.02 2.62 21.17
C GLU A 108 1.25 1.81 19.90
N ASN A 109 0.18 1.28 19.26
CA ASN A 109 0.26 0.63 17.95
C ASN A 109 0.79 1.57 16.86
N ILE A 110 0.49 2.87 16.92
CA ILE A 110 1.01 3.87 16.01
C ILE A 110 2.44 4.26 16.42
N GLU A 111 2.67 4.52 17.70
CA GLU A 111 3.96 4.98 18.22
C GLU A 111 5.10 3.99 18.00
N VAL A 112 4.82 2.68 18.05
CA VAL A 112 5.86 1.64 17.91
C VAL A 112 6.66 1.78 16.61
N THR A 113 6.05 2.27 15.54
CA THR A 113 6.74 2.50 14.26
C THR A 113 7.28 3.92 14.10
N ALA A 114 6.84 4.90 14.91
CA ALA A 114 7.37 6.26 14.89
C ALA A 114 8.88 6.29 15.17
N HIS A 115 9.34 5.45 16.10
CA HIS A 115 10.75 5.33 16.47
C HIS A 115 11.66 4.81 15.33
N LEU A 116 11.07 4.28 14.26
CA LEU A 116 11.82 3.82 13.09
C LEU A 116 12.17 4.97 12.13
N SER A 117 11.53 6.12 12.24
CA SER A 117 11.73 7.28 11.38
C SER A 117 12.60 8.35 12.06
N LYS A 118 13.42 9.04 11.25
CA LYS A 118 14.15 10.24 11.70
C LYS A 118 13.27 11.48 11.77
N ASN A 119 12.15 11.48 11.05
CA ASN A 119 11.21 12.60 10.97
C ASN A 119 9.76 12.10 10.98
N PRO A 120 9.30 11.48 12.10
CA PRO A 120 7.95 10.96 12.19
C PRO A 120 6.91 12.10 12.23
N LEU A 121 5.70 11.79 11.80
CA LEU A 121 4.54 12.66 12.00
C LEU A 121 4.22 12.75 13.51
N ASN A 122 3.62 13.88 13.92
CA ASN A 122 3.12 14.00 15.29
C ASN A 122 1.99 12.99 15.52
N VAL A 123 2.13 12.14 16.52
CA VAL A 123 1.18 11.04 16.77
C VAL A 123 -0.20 11.56 17.17
N ASP A 124 -0.27 12.59 18.01
CA ASP A 124 -1.55 13.12 18.47
C ASP A 124 -2.31 13.85 17.34
N ASP A 125 -1.61 14.56 16.45
CA ASP A 125 -2.21 15.16 15.27
C ASP A 125 -2.66 14.10 14.26
N LEU A 126 -1.89 13.06 14.07
CA LEU A 126 -2.25 11.92 13.24
C LEU A 126 -3.49 11.21 13.81
N LEU A 127 -3.56 10.96 15.12
CA LEU A 127 -4.73 10.39 15.78
C LEU A 127 -5.99 11.24 15.57
N ARG A 128 -5.86 12.59 15.59
CA ARG A 128 -6.99 13.49 15.31
C ARG A 128 -7.44 13.39 13.84
N SER A 129 -6.50 13.44 12.90
CA SER A 129 -6.81 13.31 11.47
C SER A 129 -7.47 11.99 11.11
N LEU A 130 -7.11 10.91 11.82
CA LEU A 130 -7.69 9.58 11.66
C LEU A 130 -9.02 9.40 12.42
N GLY A 131 -9.47 10.39 13.21
CA GLY A 131 -10.65 10.25 14.07
C GLY A 131 -10.50 9.24 15.21
N LEU A 132 -9.27 9.01 15.67
CA LEU A 132 -8.94 8.02 16.70
C LEU A 132 -8.54 8.62 18.05
N TYR A 133 -8.44 9.94 18.16
CA TYR A 133 -7.92 10.60 19.35
C TYR A 133 -8.67 10.21 20.63
N GLU A 134 -9.99 10.13 20.60
CA GLU A 134 -10.82 9.72 21.74
C GLU A 134 -10.70 8.22 22.08
N HIS A 135 -10.16 7.45 21.15
CA HIS A 135 -9.94 6.00 21.31
C HIS A 135 -8.49 5.62 21.58
N ARG A 136 -7.58 6.60 21.69
CA ARG A 136 -6.12 6.39 21.78
C ARG A 136 -5.66 5.45 22.88
N ASN A 137 -6.38 5.41 24.01
CA ASN A 137 -6.04 4.57 25.17
C ASN A 137 -6.79 3.22 25.17
N LYS A 138 -7.60 2.93 24.14
CA LYS A 138 -8.29 1.64 23.98
C LYS A 138 -7.39 0.63 23.32
N PHE A 139 -7.60 -0.64 23.61
CA PHE A 139 -6.96 -1.76 22.96
C PHE A 139 -7.71 -2.13 21.64
N PRO A 140 -7.08 -2.82 20.68
CA PRO A 140 -7.72 -3.21 19.41
C PRO A 140 -9.08 -3.91 19.59
N ARG A 141 -9.20 -4.81 20.57
CA ARG A 141 -10.45 -5.53 20.89
C ARG A 141 -11.62 -4.63 21.39
N GLN A 142 -11.34 -3.38 21.71
CA GLN A 142 -12.32 -2.42 22.26
C GLN A 142 -12.82 -1.42 21.21
N VAL A 143 -12.37 -1.55 19.96
CA VAL A 143 -12.71 -0.63 18.87
C VAL A 143 -13.26 -1.41 17.67
N SER A 144 -14.02 -0.73 16.79
CA SER A 144 -14.59 -1.34 15.59
C SER A 144 -13.51 -1.72 14.56
N GLY A 145 -13.86 -2.59 13.59
CA GLY A 145 -12.97 -2.97 12.49
C GLY A 145 -12.46 -1.76 11.69
N GLY A 146 -13.35 -0.78 11.41
CA GLY A 146 -12.95 0.47 10.75
C GLY A 146 -11.98 1.31 11.58
N GLN A 147 -12.13 1.34 12.92
CA GLN A 147 -11.18 2.01 13.81
C GLN A 147 -9.84 1.25 13.86
N GLN A 148 -9.86 -0.08 13.84
CA GLN A 148 -8.64 -0.88 13.73
C GLN A 148 -7.92 -0.62 12.40
N GLN A 149 -8.65 -0.54 11.29
CA GLN A 149 -8.08 -0.22 9.99
C GLN A 149 -7.47 1.20 9.95
N ARG A 150 -8.16 2.20 10.52
CA ARG A 150 -7.60 3.55 10.68
C ARG A 150 -6.32 3.55 11.51
N CYS A 151 -6.26 2.72 12.56
CA CYS A 151 -5.05 2.54 13.37
C CYS A 151 -3.91 1.90 12.55
N ALA A 152 -4.20 0.87 11.75
CA ALA A 152 -3.22 0.24 10.87
C ALA A 152 -2.66 1.23 9.83
N ILE A 153 -3.53 2.08 9.24
CA ILE A 153 -3.13 3.18 8.37
C ILE A 153 -2.24 4.18 9.12
N GLY A 154 -2.64 4.58 10.33
CA GLY A 154 -1.84 5.50 11.18
C GLY A 154 -0.46 4.94 11.49
N ARG A 155 -0.37 3.66 11.85
CA ARG A 155 0.90 2.97 12.08
C ARG A 155 1.80 2.94 10.84
N ALA A 156 1.21 2.78 9.66
CA ALA A 156 1.95 2.82 8.41
C ALA A 156 2.44 4.24 8.07
N LEU A 157 1.62 5.26 8.36
CA LEU A 157 1.87 6.67 8.01
C LEU A 157 2.79 7.42 8.96
N VAL A 158 2.80 7.06 10.26
CA VAL A 158 3.53 7.83 11.27
C VAL A 158 5.01 8.00 10.95
N LYS A 159 5.59 7.09 10.19
CA LYS A 159 6.98 7.18 9.69
C LYS A 159 7.17 8.26 8.64
N ASN A 160 6.09 8.88 8.13
CA ASN A 160 6.07 9.81 7.01
C ASN A 160 6.66 9.19 5.72
N PRO A 161 6.13 8.04 5.26
CA PRO A 161 6.68 7.29 4.13
C PRO A 161 6.37 7.98 2.79
N GLY A 162 7.25 7.80 1.79
CA GLY A 162 6.98 8.20 0.41
C GLY A 162 6.03 7.27 -0.33
N LEU A 163 5.92 6.00 0.12
CA LEU A 163 5.11 4.94 -0.50
C LEU A 163 4.24 4.23 0.54
N LEU A 164 2.95 4.13 0.27
CA LEU A 164 1.99 3.34 1.06
C LEU A 164 1.47 2.18 0.21
N LEU A 165 1.76 0.96 0.63
CA LEU A 165 1.27 -0.27 0.00
C LEU A 165 0.07 -0.80 0.80
N CYS A 166 -1.04 -1.07 0.13
CA CYS A 166 -2.30 -1.46 0.76
C CYS A 166 -2.82 -2.75 0.12
N ASP A 167 -2.80 -3.83 0.90
CA ASP A 167 -3.32 -5.13 0.48
C ASP A 167 -4.76 -5.29 0.97
N GLU A 168 -5.74 -5.22 0.06
CA GLU A 168 -7.19 -5.32 0.31
C GLU A 168 -7.65 -4.46 1.51
N PRO A 169 -7.36 -3.14 1.55
CA PRO A 169 -7.55 -2.32 2.76
C PRO A 169 -9.01 -2.19 3.23
N THR A 170 -9.97 -2.61 2.40
CA THR A 170 -11.41 -2.58 2.69
C THR A 170 -12.04 -3.97 2.72
N GLY A 171 -11.27 -5.03 2.47
CA GLY A 171 -11.80 -6.38 2.27
C GLY A 171 -12.49 -7.02 3.48
N ALA A 172 -12.26 -6.51 4.69
CA ALA A 172 -12.88 -6.99 5.93
C ALA A 172 -13.94 -6.02 6.49
N LEU A 173 -14.36 -5.01 5.72
CA LEU A 173 -15.22 -3.92 6.18
C LEU A 173 -16.57 -3.91 5.44
N ASP A 174 -17.60 -3.36 6.10
CA ASP A 174 -18.87 -3.06 5.45
C ASP A 174 -18.73 -1.89 4.45
N TYR A 175 -19.73 -1.74 3.58
CA TYR A 175 -19.74 -0.73 2.51
C TYR A 175 -19.46 0.69 3.02
N LYS A 176 -20.18 1.13 4.07
CA LYS A 176 -20.07 2.49 4.60
C LYS A 176 -18.67 2.74 5.15
N THR A 177 -18.18 1.82 5.95
CA THR A 177 -16.84 1.89 6.55
C THR A 177 -15.75 1.84 5.47
N SER A 178 -15.92 1.01 4.43
CA SER A 178 -15.00 0.94 3.28
C SER A 178 -14.87 2.29 2.59
N LYS A 179 -15.99 2.97 2.34
CA LYS A 179 -16.02 4.28 1.72
C LYS A 179 -15.28 5.33 2.58
N GLU A 180 -15.49 5.31 3.90
CA GLU A 180 -14.77 6.18 4.84
C GLU A 180 -13.27 5.92 4.86
N ILE A 181 -12.84 4.67 4.74
CA ILE A 181 -11.40 4.31 4.65
C ILE A 181 -10.79 4.78 3.33
N LEU A 182 -11.48 4.63 2.21
CA LEU A 182 -10.99 5.11 0.91
C LEU A 182 -10.89 6.64 0.89
N GLN A 183 -11.86 7.35 1.47
CA GLN A 183 -11.79 8.79 1.61
C GLN A 183 -10.63 9.23 2.50
N LEU A 184 -10.39 8.52 3.60
CA LEU A 184 -9.21 8.76 4.44
C LEU A 184 -7.90 8.57 3.65
N MET A 185 -7.80 7.55 2.79
CA MET A 185 -6.61 7.32 1.96
C MET A 185 -6.42 8.44 0.93
N GLU A 186 -7.48 8.94 0.33
CA GLU A 186 -7.45 10.11 -0.55
C GLU A 186 -6.97 11.36 0.19
N ASP A 187 -7.49 11.62 1.40
CA ASP A 187 -7.07 12.73 2.26
C ASP A 187 -5.59 12.63 2.66
N VAL A 188 -5.15 11.42 2.99
CA VAL A 188 -3.74 11.11 3.31
C VAL A 188 -2.84 11.38 2.11
N ASN A 189 -3.19 10.91 0.92
CA ASN A 189 -2.44 11.18 -0.31
C ASN A 189 -2.32 12.69 -0.55
N ARG A 190 -3.43 13.42 -0.45
CA ARG A 190 -3.47 14.87 -0.66
C ARG A 190 -2.68 15.64 0.39
N THR A 191 -2.75 15.24 1.66
CA THR A 191 -2.13 15.96 2.79
C THR A 191 -0.64 15.72 2.88
N TYR A 192 -0.20 14.48 2.71
CA TYR A 192 1.19 14.06 2.91
C TYR A 192 1.96 13.84 1.60
N GLY A 193 1.27 13.83 0.45
CA GLY A 193 1.90 13.64 -0.86
C GLY A 193 2.48 12.24 -1.09
N CYS A 194 2.13 11.26 -0.24
CA CYS A 194 2.63 9.89 -0.39
C CYS A 194 1.98 9.21 -1.60
N THR A 195 2.75 8.41 -2.33
CA THR A 195 2.24 7.54 -3.39
C THR A 195 1.52 6.35 -2.75
N ILE A 196 0.34 5.99 -3.26
CA ILE A 196 -0.45 4.89 -2.70
C ILE A 196 -0.65 3.82 -3.78
N ILE A 197 -0.34 2.57 -3.47
CA ILE A 197 -0.67 1.41 -4.30
C ILE A 197 -1.67 0.56 -3.53
N ILE A 198 -2.87 0.40 -4.08
CA ILE A 198 -3.94 -0.42 -3.53
C ILE A 198 -4.10 -1.65 -4.41
N VAL A 199 -3.97 -2.85 -3.86
CA VAL A 199 -4.40 -4.06 -4.55
C VAL A 199 -5.77 -4.48 -4.02
N THR A 200 -6.67 -4.81 -4.93
CA THR A 200 -8.03 -5.21 -4.59
C THR A 200 -8.69 -6.00 -5.71
N HIS A 201 -9.74 -6.74 -5.38
CA HIS A 201 -10.64 -7.35 -6.36
C HIS A 201 -11.90 -6.50 -6.63
N ASN A 202 -12.12 -5.42 -5.87
CA ASN A 202 -13.27 -4.53 -6.05
C ASN A 202 -13.00 -3.50 -7.16
N ALA A 203 -13.63 -3.70 -8.32
CA ALA A 203 -13.45 -2.86 -9.50
C ALA A 203 -13.94 -1.41 -9.30
N ALA A 204 -14.88 -1.15 -8.39
CA ALA A 204 -15.39 0.20 -8.17
C ALA A 204 -14.32 1.14 -7.60
N ILE A 205 -13.36 0.60 -6.83
CA ILE A 205 -12.26 1.39 -6.25
C ILE A 205 -11.35 1.98 -7.34
N ALA A 206 -11.25 1.33 -8.50
CA ALA A 206 -10.43 1.84 -9.62
C ALA A 206 -10.87 3.24 -10.09
N ARG A 207 -12.14 3.61 -9.91
CA ARG A 207 -12.66 4.91 -10.34
C ARG A 207 -12.03 6.11 -9.61
N MET A 208 -11.53 5.91 -8.39
CA MET A 208 -10.84 6.97 -7.64
C MET A 208 -9.33 7.06 -7.94
N ALA A 209 -8.78 6.06 -8.61
CA ALA A 209 -7.35 5.98 -8.88
C ALA A 209 -6.90 6.93 -10.00
N ASN A 210 -5.66 7.43 -9.92
CA ASN A 210 -5.00 8.13 -11.03
C ASN A 210 -4.48 7.14 -12.08
N ARG A 211 -4.16 5.89 -11.67
CA ARG A 211 -3.71 4.81 -12.53
C ARG A 211 -4.38 3.51 -12.14
N VAL A 212 -4.80 2.77 -13.14
CA VAL A 212 -5.41 1.44 -12.97
C VAL A 212 -4.56 0.40 -13.67
N LEU A 213 -4.14 -0.61 -12.92
CA LEU A 213 -3.45 -1.79 -13.44
C LEU A 213 -4.39 -2.99 -13.33
N ARG A 214 -4.47 -3.82 -14.38
CA ARG A 214 -5.18 -5.11 -14.30
C ARG A 214 -4.18 -6.24 -14.42
N LEU A 215 -4.08 -7.02 -13.36
CA LEU A 215 -3.21 -8.20 -13.29
C LEU A 215 -4.03 -9.46 -13.52
N ARG A 216 -3.61 -10.25 -14.49
CA ARG A 216 -4.22 -11.54 -14.81
C ARG A 216 -3.14 -12.53 -15.23
N ASP A 217 -3.18 -13.72 -14.63
CA ASP A 217 -2.28 -14.85 -14.95
C ASP A 217 -0.78 -14.44 -14.96
N GLY A 218 -0.39 -13.61 -13.98
CA GLY A 218 0.98 -13.12 -13.84
C GLY A 218 1.41 -12.00 -14.78
N HIS A 219 0.50 -11.44 -15.60
CA HIS A 219 0.79 -10.35 -16.53
C HIS A 219 -0.09 -9.12 -16.28
N ILE A 220 0.44 -7.92 -16.52
CA ILE A 220 -0.38 -6.71 -16.63
C ILE A 220 -1.03 -6.72 -18.01
N VAL A 221 -2.36 -6.89 -18.04
CA VAL A 221 -3.15 -6.90 -19.27
C VAL A 221 -3.72 -5.52 -19.61
N GLU A 222 -3.70 -4.60 -18.64
CA GLU A 222 -4.18 -3.22 -18.82
C GLU A 222 -3.38 -2.31 -17.87
N ASP A 223 -2.87 -1.18 -18.36
CA ASP A 223 -2.19 -0.12 -17.62
C ASP A 223 -2.71 1.22 -18.14
N GLU A 224 -3.67 1.82 -17.41
CA GLU A 224 -4.40 3.00 -17.84
C GLU A 224 -4.23 4.17 -16.87
N LEU A 225 -4.04 5.36 -17.43
CA LEU A 225 -4.15 6.61 -16.68
C LEU A 225 -5.62 7.06 -16.67
N ASN A 226 -6.14 7.30 -15.48
CA ASN A 226 -7.45 7.89 -15.30
C ASN A 226 -7.32 9.42 -15.25
N GLU A 227 -7.74 10.10 -16.29
CA GLU A 227 -7.66 11.56 -16.42
C GLU A 227 -8.69 12.30 -15.54
N SER A 228 -9.70 11.59 -15.04
CA SER A 228 -10.81 12.16 -14.27
C SER A 228 -11.19 11.26 -13.09
N PRO A 229 -10.29 11.09 -12.08
CA PRO A 229 -10.62 10.31 -10.89
C PRO A 229 -11.82 10.91 -10.17
N VAL A 230 -12.76 10.07 -9.74
CA VAL A 230 -13.88 10.50 -8.92
C VAL A 230 -13.49 10.50 -7.45
N ALA A 231 -14.07 11.38 -6.64
CA ALA A 231 -13.84 11.38 -5.20
C ALA A 231 -14.28 10.04 -4.58
N ALA A 232 -13.53 9.55 -3.58
CA ALA A 232 -13.89 8.32 -2.88
C ALA A 232 -15.31 8.35 -2.30
N ALA A 233 -15.79 9.53 -1.90
CA ALA A 233 -17.15 9.75 -1.42
C ALA A 233 -18.24 9.50 -2.49
N GLU A 234 -17.91 9.52 -3.77
CA GLU A 234 -18.84 9.32 -4.90
C GLU A 234 -18.82 7.89 -5.44
N LEU A 235 -17.99 7.02 -4.87
CA LEU A 235 -17.95 5.62 -5.27
C LEU A 235 -19.24 4.88 -4.87
N ASP A 236 -19.75 4.07 -5.78
CA ASP A 236 -20.86 3.14 -5.57
C ASP A 236 -20.48 1.74 -6.06
N TRP A 237 -20.72 0.70 -5.25
CA TRP A 237 -20.54 -0.72 -5.57
C TRP A 237 -21.48 -1.63 -4.79
#